data_4f1ae3a08b3cc9141d881fc25b90c528
#
_entry.id   4f1ae3a08b3cc9141d881fc25b90c528
#
_cell.length_a   1.000
_cell.length_b   1.000
_cell.length_c   1.000
_cell.angle_alpha   90.00
_cell.angle_beta   90.00
_cell.angle_gamma   90.00
#
_symmetry.space_group_name_H-M   'P 1'
#
loop_
_entity.id
_entity.type
_entity.pdbx_description
1 polymer ?
#
loop_
_entity_poly.entity_id
_entity_poly.type
_entity_poly.pdbx_seq_one_letter_code
_entity_poly.pdbx_strand_id
1 'polypeptide(L)'
;MQDNENKRINAGYEIIATLPVGDVEFVVGQNVHDPAMFVTWEYQKQRGYYWGHYMTDKDAAMRDMYERAEAELSFKKSVNTKDKKKSEREDR
;
A
#
# COMPACT_ATOMS: atom_id res chain seq x y z
N MET A 1 16.41 -20.55 -3.55
CA MET A 1 15.73 -20.30 -3.70
C MET A 1 15.45 -19.57 -4.74
N GLN A 2 14.73 -19.48 -5.23
CA GLN A 2 14.35 -18.89 -6.25
C GLN A 2 13.78 -17.65 -6.05
N ASP A 3 13.96 -17.07 -5.02
CA ASP A 3 13.38 -15.83 -4.71
C ASP A 3 13.73 -14.78 -5.68
N ASN A 4 14.87 -14.84 -6.30
CA ASN A 4 15.24 -13.84 -7.24
C ASN A 4 14.37 -13.80 -8.43
N GLU A 5 13.80 -14.90 -8.77
CA GLU A 5 12.97 -14.94 -9.92
C GLU A 5 11.66 -14.29 -9.70
N ASN A 6 11.29 -14.08 -8.45
CA ASN A 6 10.03 -13.48 -8.11
C ASN A 6 10.16 -12.04 -7.70
N LYS A 7 11.33 -11.46 -7.89
CA LYS A 7 11.56 -10.10 -7.50
C LYS A 7 10.68 -9.19 -8.32
N ARG A 8 10.00 -8.29 -7.66
CA ARG A 8 9.12 -7.34 -8.33
C ARG A 8 9.83 -6.00 -8.35
N ILE A 9 9.99 -5.42 -9.53
CA ILE A 9 10.64 -4.13 -9.67
C ILE A 9 9.73 -3.24 -10.50
N ASN A 10 9.51 -2.02 -10.03
CA ASN A 10 8.72 -1.05 -10.76
C ASN A 10 9.40 0.30 -10.68
N ALA A 11 9.60 0.95 -11.83
CA ALA A 11 10.17 2.29 -11.89
C ALA A 11 11.51 2.41 -11.15
N GLY A 12 12.30 1.33 -11.16
CA GLY A 12 13.60 1.35 -10.50
C GLY A 12 13.56 1.06 -9.01
N TYR A 13 12.42 0.63 -8.49
CA TYR A 13 12.29 0.28 -7.09
C TYR A 13 11.92 -1.19 -6.96
N GLU A 14 12.61 -1.87 -6.09
CA GLU A 14 12.31 -3.27 -5.80
C GLU A 14 11.26 -3.31 -4.70
N ILE A 15 10.21 -4.09 -4.89
CA ILE A 15 9.16 -4.20 -3.88
C ILE A 15 9.68 -5.05 -2.72
N ILE A 16 9.77 -4.45 -1.56
CA ILE A 16 10.34 -5.13 -0.40
C ILE A 16 9.31 -5.46 0.67
N ALA A 17 8.09 -4.94 0.56
CA ALA A 17 7.03 -5.26 1.51
C ALA A 17 5.69 -5.08 0.82
N THR A 18 4.74 -5.93 1.17
CA THR A 18 3.41 -5.85 0.58
C THR A 18 2.37 -6.11 1.66
N LEU A 19 1.20 -5.51 1.49
CA LEU A 19 0.10 -5.67 2.43
C LEU A 19 -1.21 -5.60 1.65
N PRO A 20 -1.82 -6.74 1.35
CA PRO A 20 -3.03 -6.73 0.54
C PRO A 20 -4.26 -6.39 1.37
N VAL A 21 -5.17 -5.62 0.80
CA VAL A 21 -6.44 -5.29 1.42
C VAL A 21 -7.48 -5.40 0.32
N GLY A 22 -8.25 -6.48 0.30
CA GLY A 22 -9.25 -6.70 -0.73
C GLY A 22 -8.58 -6.80 -2.09
N ASP A 23 -9.02 -5.98 -3.03
CA ASP A 23 -8.49 -6.00 -4.38
C ASP A 23 -7.26 -5.16 -4.56
N VAL A 24 -6.84 -4.46 -3.54
CA VAL A 24 -5.72 -3.53 -3.61
C VAL A 24 -4.57 -4.09 -2.81
N GLU A 25 -3.36 -3.76 -3.19
CA GLU A 25 -2.21 -4.16 -2.41
C GLU A 25 -1.40 -2.90 -2.16
N PHE A 26 -0.97 -2.71 -0.91
CA PHE A 26 -0.12 -1.57 -0.60
C PHE A 26 1.31 -2.10 -0.49
N VAL A 27 2.25 -1.41 -1.10
CA VAL A 27 3.60 -1.93 -1.21
C VAL A 27 4.63 -0.87 -0.84
N VAL A 28 5.80 -1.33 -0.40
CA VAL A 28 6.95 -0.46 -0.20
C VAL A 28 8.01 -0.89 -1.20
N GLY A 29 8.58 0.06 -1.90
CA GLY A 29 9.69 -0.19 -2.81
C GLY A 29 10.95 0.49 -2.31
N GLN A 30 12.10 -0.11 -2.58
CA GLN A 30 13.40 0.47 -2.28
C GLN A 30 14.15 0.67 -3.58
N ASN A 31 14.69 1.85 -3.79
CA ASN A 31 15.35 2.17 -5.04
C ASN A 31 16.57 1.25 -5.23
N VAL A 32 16.68 0.63 -6.41
CA VAL A 32 17.74 -0.33 -6.64
C VAL A 32 19.10 0.34 -6.81
N HIS A 33 19.13 1.62 -7.13
CA HIS A 33 20.36 2.35 -7.30
C HIS A 33 20.68 3.23 -6.10
N ASP A 34 19.72 3.57 -5.30
CA ASP A 34 19.92 4.42 -4.13
C ASP A 34 19.11 3.83 -2.99
N PRO A 35 19.71 2.92 -2.21
CA PRO A 35 18.96 2.19 -1.18
C PRO A 35 18.37 3.07 -0.08
N ALA A 36 18.74 4.34 -0.02
CA ALA A 36 18.16 5.24 0.95
C ALA A 36 16.83 5.83 0.50
N MET A 37 16.43 5.55 -0.74
CA MET A 37 15.19 6.09 -1.28
C MET A 37 14.10 5.02 -1.26
N PHE A 38 12.94 5.38 -0.77
CA PHE A 38 11.81 4.45 -0.67
C PHE A 38 10.57 5.07 -1.26
N VAL A 39 9.60 4.23 -1.59
CA VAL A 39 8.33 4.69 -2.12
C VAL A 39 7.25 3.75 -1.61
N THR A 40 6.05 4.27 -1.39
CA THR A 40 4.89 3.42 -1.18
C THR A 40 3.94 3.64 -2.33
N TRP A 41 3.31 2.59 -2.79
CA TRP A 41 2.33 2.66 -3.87
C TRP A 41 1.12 1.85 -3.49
N GLU A 42 -0.02 2.17 -4.12
CA GLU A 42 -1.14 1.23 -4.20
C GLU A 42 -0.97 0.46 -5.50
N TYR A 43 -1.35 -0.79 -5.48
CA TYR A 43 -1.22 -1.64 -6.64
C TYR A 43 -2.52 -2.39 -6.88
N GLN A 44 -2.98 -2.41 -8.11
CA GLN A 44 -4.07 -3.26 -8.54
C GLN A 44 -3.64 -3.94 -9.82
N LYS A 45 -4.06 -5.20 -9.98
CA LYS A 45 -3.61 -5.99 -11.09
C LYS A 45 -3.90 -5.31 -12.42
N GLN A 46 -5.08 -4.70 -12.57
CA GLN A 46 -5.45 -4.06 -13.82
C GLN A 46 -4.87 -2.69 -13.99
N ARG A 47 -4.47 -2.04 -12.93
CA ARG A 47 -4.02 -0.65 -13.00
C ARG A 47 -2.54 -0.46 -12.77
N GLY A 48 -1.87 -1.45 -12.23
CA GLY A 48 -0.46 -1.33 -11.90
C GLY A 48 -0.25 -0.54 -10.62
N TYR A 49 0.89 0.10 -10.50
CA TYR A 49 1.27 0.86 -9.31
C TYR A 49 0.89 2.30 -9.50
N TYR A 50 0.30 2.91 -8.48
CA TYR A 50 -0.14 4.31 -8.59
C TYR A 50 -0.12 4.98 -7.22
N TRP A 51 -0.23 6.30 -7.24
CA TRP A 51 -0.29 7.14 -6.04
C TRP A 51 0.95 6.95 -5.15
N GLY A 52 2.11 7.22 -5.70
CA GLY A 52 3.36 7.02 -4.99
C GLY A 52 3.66 8.10 -3.97
N HIS A 53 4.14 7.69 -2.80
CA HIS A 53 4.67 8.59 -1.80
C HIS A 53 6.14 8.27 -1.67
N TYR A 54 7.00 9.22 -1.99
CA TYR A 54 8.44 8.98 -1.99
C TYR A 54 9.07 9.55 -0.72
N MET A 55 9.97 8.80 -0.13
CA MET A 55 10.58 9.21 1.12
C MET A 55 11.96 8.60 1.27
N THR A 56 12.71 9.04 2.29
CA THR A 56 14.09 8.61 2.48
C THR A 56 14.28 7.82 3.76
N ASP A 57 13.21 7.32 4.35
CA ASP A 57 13.30 6.57 5.60
C ASP A 57 12.45 5.32 5.48
N LYS A 58 13.06 4.16 5.69
CA LYS A 58 12.36 2.89 5.55
C LYS A 58 11.22 2.77 6.55
N ASP A 59 11.46 3.18 7.80
CA ASP A 59 10.41 3.06 8.81
C ASP A 59 9.24 3.94 8.49
N ALA A 60 9.49 5.13 7.94
CA ALA A 60 8.41 6.00 7.52
C ALA A 60 7.64 5.37 6.37
N ALA A 61 8.33 4.72 5.45
CA ALA A 61 7.67 4.07 4.32
C ALA A 61 6.80 2.92 4.80
N MET A 62 7.32 2.12 5.74
CA MET A 62 6.52 1.01 6.26
C MET A 62 5.30 1.53 6.99
N ARG A 63 5.45 2.60 7.76
CA ARG A 63 4.33 3.18 8.47
C ARG A 63 3.30 3.73 7.50
N ASP A 64 3.75 4.37 6.43
CA ASP A 64 2.86 4.91 5.41
C ASP A 64 2.06 3.78 4.76
N MET A 65 2.71 2.65 4.47
CA MET A 65 2.02 1.51 3.90
C MET A 65 0.92 1.01 4.84
N TYR A 66 1.24 0.88 6.12
CA TYR A 66 0.24 0.42 7.09
C TYR A 66 -0.90 1.41 7.24
N GLU A 67 -0.61 2.68 7.25
CA GLU A 67 -1.65 3.69 7.40
C GLU A 67 -2.57 3.71 6.20
N ARG A 68 -2.00 3.55 5.00
CA ARG A 68 -2.82 3.53 3.80
C ARG A 68 -3.68 2.27 3.77
N ALA A 69 -3.13 1.14 4.20
CA ALA A 69 -3.87 -0.11 4.24
C ALA A 69 -5.00 -0.02 5.25
N GLU A 70 -4.73 0.58 6.39
CA GLU A 70 -5.75 0.73 7.41
C GLU A 70 -6.87 1.65 6.96
N ALA A 71 -6.52 2.71 6.25
CA ALA A 71 -7.53 3.62 5.73
C ALA A 71 -8.42 2.91 4.71
N GLU A 72 -7.83 2.08 3.86
CA GLU A 72 -8.59 1.34 2.88
C GLU A 72 -9.51 0.33 3.57
N LEU A 73 -9.01 -0.34 4.57
CA LEU A 73 -9.80 -1.31 5.30
C LEU A 73 -10.98 -0.64 6.01
N SER A 74 -10.74 0.52 6.60
CA SER A 74 -11.80 1.27 7.27
C SER A 74 -12.84 1.72 6.27
N PHE A 75 -12.40 2.16 5.09
CA PHE A 75 -13.33 2.58 4.07
C PHE A 75 -14.21 1.41 3.63
N LYS A 76 -13.64 0.23 3.44
CA LYS A 76 -14.40 -0.92 3.03
C LYS A 76 -15.40 -1.33 4.11
N LYS A 77 -14.99 -1.27 5.35
CA LYS A 77 -15.92 -1.59 6.43
C LYS A 77 -17.05 -0.59 6.48
N SER A 78 -16.74 0.67 6.29
CA SER A 78 -17.74 1.69 6.32
C SER A 78 -18.74 1.50 5.20
N VAL A 79 -18.26 1.19 4.01
CA VAL A 79 -19.16 0.95 2.90
C VAL A 79 -20.04 -0.25 3.17
N ASN A 80 -19.47 -1.30 3.72
CA ASN A 80 -20.25 -2.49 4.01
C ASN A 80 -21.30 -2.26 5.04
N THR A 81 -21.04 -1.38 6.00
CA THR A 81 -22.00 -1.21 7.08
C THR A 81 -22.93 -0.07 6.83
N LYS A 82 -22.69 0.76 5.84
CA LYS A 82 -23.52 1.88 5.69
C LYS A 82 -24.92 1.51 5.36
N ASP A 83 -25.11 0.38 4.84
CA ASP A 83 -26.44 -0.02 4.63
C ASP A 83 -27.22 -0.02 5.85
N LYS A 84 -26.63 -0.15 6.91
CA LYS A 84 -27.30 -0.10 8.11
C LYS A 84 -27.29 1.17 8.57
N LYS A 85 -26.68 1.94 8.40
CA LYS A 85 -26.49 2.94 8.99
C LYS A 85 -26.31 3.72 9.21
N LYS A 86 -25.85 4.40 9.26
CA LYS A 86 -25.49 5.16 9.63
C LYS A 86 -25.31 5.79 10.01
N SER A 87 -25.11 5.81 10.38
CA SER A 87 -24.90 6.30 11.06
C SER A 87 -24.40 6.82 11.42
N GLU A 88 -24.17 6.91 11.75
CA GLU A 88 -23.79 7.22 12.40
C GLU A 88 -23.20 7.75 12.46
N ARG A 89 -23.12 7.96 12.54
CA ARG A 89 -22.74 8.30 12.95
C ARG A 89 -22.40 8.85 13.04
N GLU A 90 -22.21 8.80 13.14
CA GLU A 90 -22.17 8.97 13.62
C GLU A 90 -22.10 9.26 13.81
N ASP A 91 -22.09 9.37 14.07
CA ASP A 91 -22.20 9.42 14.64
C ASP A 91 -22.11 9.55 14.87
N ARG A 92 -21.97 9.73 15.10
CA ARG A 92 -22.06 9.64 15.76
C ARG A 92 -22.03 9.84 16.01
#